data_19b8b3177d9d446eb0cbb2c2f714015d
#
_entry.id   19b8b3177d9d446eb0cbb2c2f714015d
#
_cell.length_a   1.000
_cell.length_b   1.000
_cell.length_c   1.000
_cell.angle_alpha   90.00
_cell.angle_beta   90.00
_cell.angle_gamma   90.00
#
_symmetry.space_group_name_H-M   'P 1'
#
loop_
_entity.id
_entity.type
_entity.pdbx_description
1 polymer ?
#
loop_
_entity_poly.entity_id
_entity_poly.type
_entity_poly.pdbx_seq_one_letter_code
_entity_poly.pdbx_strand_id
1 'polypeptide(L)'
;MGTVQLFPEFVSETLGLSGVLGDVVGSLVAAAVVGNIVLAFTGVAGPWAKRKITAAFTDRIAVNRIGPFGLLIIPAAAVQLLAKELIVPEGVDRPTWDLAPLVLPASALLGFSVIPMGRLGPVNLQIADPEVGLALVFAFASIASISLVMAGYASNNKYSMLGGLRAVAQNLAYEIPLIVTAMSVVIFAGTLQTSGIVAAQGDVLFSVVGFDVPTWYAFVNPFAFVLFLTANMAEIGRNPFDIPEAPTEIVAGYQTEYSSAYFVLFYLGEFVHIFLGGAILAVTFLGGASGPGPESIGFLWFVVKIWGFFLFTQWARSALPRVRIDQLIEIGWKGMLVLSFANLVLTAVIVGVIA
;
A
#
# COMPACT_ATOMS: atom_id res chain seq x y z
N MET A 1 17.76 3.90 -27.19
CA MET A 1 17.24 3.62 -25.84
C MET A 1 17.37 2.12 -25.64
N GLY A 2 18.27 1.66 -24.76
CA GLY A 2 18.39 0.23 -24.46
C GLY A 2 17.12 -0.26 -23.79
N THR A 3 16.64 -1.43 -24.17
CA THR A 3 15.53 -2.11 -23.51
C THR A 3 15.84 -2.20 -22.03
N VAL A 4 14.98 -1.60 -21.20
CA VAL A 4 15.14 -1.65 -19.74
C VAL A 4 14.84 -3.07 -19.31
N GLN A 5 15.88 -3.81 -18.89
CA GLN A 5 15.71 -5.18 -18.40
C GLN A 5 14.94 -5.17 -17.09
N LEU A 6 13.96 -6.05 -16.96
CA LEU A 6 13.28 -6.32 -15.69
C LEU A 6 14.24 -6.98 -14.70
N PHE A 7 13.98 -6.86 -13.41
CA PHE A 7 14.86 -7.43 -12.39
C PHE A 7 15.07 -8.95 -12.53
N PRO A 8 14.04 -9.75 -12.81
CA PRO A 8 14.23 -11.19 -13.08
C PRO A 8 15.18 -11.50 -14.25
N GLU A 9 15.09 -10.75 -15.34
CA GLU A 9 15.96 -10.91 -16.52
C GLU A 9 17.42 -10.60 -16.18
N PHE A 10 17.66 -9.52 -15.44
CA PHE A 10 18.99 -9.17 -14.96
C PHE A 10 19.58 -10.24 -14.06
N VAL A 11 18.79 -10.84 -13.16
CA VAL A 11 19.23 -11.93 -12.28
C VAL A 11 19.56 -13.19 -13.07
N SER A 12 18.71 -13.58 -14.03
CA SER A 12 18.94 -14.78 -14.86
C SER A 12 20.19 -14.65 -15.71
N GLU A 13 20.45 -13.47 -16.29
CA GLU A 13 21.65 -13.17 -17.05
C GLU A 13 22.90 -13.21 -16.17
N THR A 14 22.85 -12.61 -14.97
CA THR A 14 23.97 -12.60 -14.02
C THR A 14 24.33 -14.01 -13.54
N LEU A 15 23.34 -14.89 -13.37
CA LEU A 15 23.54 -16.29 -12.98
C LEU A 15 23.92 -17.20 -14.16
N GLY A 16 23.92 -16.70 -15.41
CA GLY A 16 24.21 -17.45 -16.60
C GLY A 16 23.16 -18.53 -16.92
N LEU A 17 21.93 -18.36 -16.41
CA LEU A 17 20.82 -19.28 -16.62
C LEU A 17 19.97 -18.80 -17.80
N SER A 18 19.66 -19.72 -18.75
CA SER A 18 18.84 -19.42 -19.92
C SER A 18 17.58 -20.30 -19.98
N GLY A 19 16.55 -19.80 -20.67
CA GLY A 19 15.28 -20.50 -20.84
C GLY A 19 14.39 -20.49 -19.59
N VAL A 20 13.38 -21.34 -19.57
CA VAL A 20 12.34 -21.38 -18.50
C VAL A 20 12.94 -21.49 -17.09
N LEU A 21 14.06 -22.18 -16.93
CA LEU A 21 14.70 -22.34 -15.64
C LEU A 21 15.35 -21.03 -15.18
N GLY A 22 15.93 -20.26 -16.09
CA GLY A 22 16.47 -18.92 -15.84
C GLY A 22 15.35 -17.96 -15.41
N ASP A 23 14.22 -17.97 -16.10
CA ASP A 23 13.07 -17.10 -15.81
C ASP A 23 12.45 -17.41 -14.43
N VAL A 24 12.31 -18.70 -14.10
CA VAL A 24 11.78 -19.11 -12.79
C VAL A 24 12.73 -18.73 -11.65
N VAL A 25 14.02 -19.07 -11.78
CA VAL A 25 15.01 -18.74 -10.74
C VAL A 25 15.17 -17.23 -10.62
N GLY A 26 15.25 -16.50 -11.74
CA GLY A 26 15.33 -15.05 -11.77
C GLY A 26 14.14 -14.40 -11.06
N SER A 27 12.92 -14.86 -11.34
CA SER A 27 11.70 -14.35 -10.69
C SER A 27 11.66 -14.63 -9.19
N LEU A 28 12.06 -15.83 -8.76
CA LEU A 28 12.12 -16.18 -7.34
C LEU A 28 13.14 -15.34 -6.57
N VAL A 29 14.33 -15.16 -7.12
CA VAL A 29 15.38 -14.33 -6.50
C VAL A 29 14.96 -12.86 -6.47
N ALA A 30 14.41 -12.34 -7.57
CA ALA A 30 13.91 -10.98 -7.64
C ALA A 30 12.79 -10.74 -6.61
N ALA A 31 11.83 -11.66 -6.51
CA ALA A 31 10.75 -11.60 -5.53
C ALA A 31 11.29 -11.64 -4.09
N ALA A 32 12.26 -12.48 -3.81
CA ALA A 32 12.91 -12.56 -2.51
C ALA A 32 13.63 -11.26 -2.15
N VAL A 33 14.40 -10.68 -3.06
CA VAL A 33 15.12 -9.42 -2.81
C VAL A 33 14.17 -8.25 -2.62
N VAL A 34 13.23 -8.05 -3.54
CA VAL A 34 12.25 -6.96 -3.46
C VAL A 34 11.37 -7.13 -2.22
N GLY A 35 10.88 -8.35 -1.96
CA GLY A 35 10.09 -8.65 -0.77
C GLY A 35 10.84 -8.33 0.53
N ASN A 36 12.12 -8.69 0.65
CA ASN A 36 12.92 -8.35 1.83
C ASN A 36 13.16 -6.84 1.97
N ILE A 37 13.39 -6.12 0.87
CA ILE A 37 13.51 -4.65 0.90
C ILE A 37 12.19 -4.04 1.41
N VAL A 38 11.06 -4.43 0.85
CA VAL A 38 9.74 -3.96 1.28
C VAL A 38 9.52 -4.29 2.75
N LEU A 39 9.75 -5.53 3.19
CA LEU A 39 9.56 -5.94 4.57
C LEU A 39 10.48 -5.20 5.56
N ALA A 40 11.72 -4.91 5.20
CA ALA A 40 12.64 -4.14 6.04
C ALA A 40 12.14 -2.70 6.22
N PHE A 41 11.73 -2.05 5.14
CA PHE A 41 11.19 -0.68 5.20
C PHE A 41 9.84 -0.61 5.91
N THR A 42 8.94 -1.52 5.62
CA THR A 42 7.58 -1.50 6.17
C THR A 42 7.51 -2.06 7.57
N GLY A 43 8.15 -3.21 7.82
CA GLY A 43 8.07 -3.94 9.09
C GLY A 43 8.92 -3.35 10.22
N VAL A 44 10.02 -2.67 9.90
CA VAL A 44 10.92 -2.08 10.91
C VAL A 44 10.77 -0.56 10.98
N ALA A 45 10.99 0.13 9.86
CA ALA A 45 10.99 1.58 9.83
C ALA A 45 9.56 2.16 10.00
N GLY A 46 8.53 1.53 9.44
CA GLY A 46 7.13 1.97 9.57
C GLY A 46 6.65 2.03 11.02
N PRO A 47 6.66 0.92 11.78
CA PRO A 47 6.25 0.91 13.19
C PRO A 47 7.09 1.83 14.08
N TRP A 48 8.38 1.97 13.80
CA TRP A 48 9.26 2.89 14.50
C TRP A 48 8.82 4.34 14.26
N ALA A 49 8.62 4.75 13.02
CA ALA A 49 8.19 6.10 12.67
C ALA A 49 6.79 6.41 13.24
N LYS A 50 5.84 5.46 13.17
CA LYS A 50 4.51 5.57 13.81
C LYS A 50 4.65 5.93 15.29
N ARG A 51 5.51 5.22 16.05
CA ARG A 51 5.72 5.49 17.48
C ARG A 51 6.34 6.87 17.73
N LYS A 52 7.30 7.30 16.89
CA LYS A 52 7.95 8.62 17.00
C LYS A 52 6.96 9.76 16.74
N ILE A 53 6.21 9.68 15.65
CA ILE A 53 5.24 10.69 15.27
C ILE A 53 4.13 10.82 16.32
N THR A 54 3.51 9.68 16.70
CA THR A 54 2.45 9.70 17.72
C THR A 54 2.95 10.28 19.04
N ALA A 55 4.19 10.00 19.44
CA ALA A 55 4.76 10.55 20.67
C ALA A 55 4.98 12.07 20.57
N ALA A 56 5.39 12.58 19.39
CA ALA A 56 5.52 14.02 19.16
C ALA A 56 4.17 14.76 19.29
N PHE A 57 3.07 14.17 18.79
CA PHE A 57 1.73 14.75 18.92
C PHE A 57 1.15 14.66 20.34
N THR A 58 1.60 13.71 21.15
CA THR A 58 1.15 13.54 22.54
C THR A 58 2.12 14.15 23.56
N ASP A 59 3.08 14.96 23.09
CA ASP A 59 4.09 15.66 23.90
C ASP A 59 4.80 14.73 24.91
N ARG A 60 5.25 13.56 24.41
CA ARG A 60 5.99 12.59 25.21
C ARG A 60 7.26 12.12 24.52
N ILE A 61 8.21 11.63 25.30
CA ILE A 61 9.44 11.04 24.78
C ILE A 61 9.10 9.70 24.14
N ALA A 62 9.41 9.57 22.84
CA ALA A 62 9.29 8.32 22.12
C ALA A 62 10.40 7.33 22.51
N VAL A 63 10.32 6.12 21.97
CA VAL A 63 11.31 5.07 22.13
C VAL A 63 12.72 5.54 21.73
N ASN A 64 13.68 5.53 22.67
CA ASN A 64 15.04 6.04 22.44
C ASN A 64 16.16 5.10 22.92
N ARG A 65 15.85 4.08 23.74
CA ARG A 65 16.89 3.36 24.54
C ARG A 65 17.48 2.12 23.88
N ILE A 66 16.82 1.50 22.88
CA ILE A 66 17.29 0.25 22.25
C ILE A 66 17.81 0.55 20.86
N GLY A 67 19.13 0.60 20.70
CA GLY A 67 19.83 0.94 19.46
C GLY A 67 19.78 2.44 19.11
N PRO A 68 20.34 2.83 17.96
CA PRO A 68 20.33 4.23 17.53
C PRO A 68 18.90 4.72 17.36
N PHE A 69 18.55 5.80 18.07
CA PHE A 69 17.22 6.40 18.10
C PHE A 69 16.05 5.45 18.45
N GLY A 70 16.34 4.27 19.04
CA GLY A 70 15.34 3.28 19.41
C GLY A 70 14.85 2.40 18.25
N LEU A 71 15.57 2.32 17.13
CA LEU A 71 15.17 1.54 15.95
C LEU A 71 15.08 0.04 16.25
N LEU A 72 16.00 -0.49 17.07
CA LEU A 72 16.07 -1.92 17.38
C LEU A 72 14.95 -2.43 18.31
N ILE A 73 14.09 -1.56 18.82
CA ILE A 73 12.95 -2.02 19.64
C ILE A 73 11.92 -2.79 18.81
N ILE A 74 11.80 -2.49 17.51
CA ILE A 74 10.82 -3.17 16.65
C ILE A 74 11.24 -4.62 16.42
N PRO A 75 12.48 -4.92 15.95
CA PRO A 75 12.94 -6.30 15.87
C PRO A 75 12.91 -7.02 17.24
N ALA A 76 13.29 -6.34 18.33
CA ALA A 76 13.24 -6.93 19.66
C ALA A 76 11.81 -7.31 20.08
N ALA A 77 10.81 -6.43 19.81
CA ALA A 77 9.41 -6.73 20.07
C ALA A 77 8.88 -7.88 19.18
N ALA A 78 9.31 -7.94 17.92
CA ALA A 78 8.95 -9.04 17.03
C ALA A 78 9.48 -10.39 17.54
N VAL A 79 10.77 -10.44 17.92
CA VAL A 79 11.37 -11.66 18.53
C VAL A 79 10.65 -12.03 19.82
N GLN A 80 10.33 -11.06 20.67
CA GLN A 80 9.58 -11.31 21.91
C GLN A 80 8.19 -11.89 21.64
N LEU A 81 7.48 -11.38 20.61
CA LEU A 81 6.18 -11.89 20.22
C LEU A 81 6.27 -13.30 19.62
N LEU A 82 7.29 -13.58 18.79
CA LEU A 82 7.53 -14.91 18.22
C LEU A 82 7.89 -15.95 19.29
N ALA A 83 8.53 -15.53 20.38
CA ALA A 83 8.87 -16.41 21.49
C ALA A 83 7.68 -16.70 22.44
N LYS A 84 6.55 -16.00 22.30
CA LYS A 84 5.35 -16.25 23.10
C LYS A 84 4.63 -17.51 22.62
N GLU A 85 3.90 -18.14 23.54
CA GLU A 85 3.06 -19.29 23.25
C GLU A 85 1.93 -18.92 22.24
N LEU A 86 1.73 -19.76 21.25
CA LEU A 86 0.63 -19.65 20.31
C LEU A 86 -0.62 -20.30 20.93
N ILE A 87 -1.53 -19.48 21.42
CA ILE A 87 -2.80 -19.93 21.98
C ILE A 87 -3.82 -20.02 20.85
N VAL A 88 -4.40 -21.20 20.69
CA VAL A 88 -5.47 -21.45 19.71
C VAL A 88 -6.75 -21.72 20.48
N PRO A 89 -7.81 -20.89 20.31
CA PRO A 89 -9.08 -21.10 20.99
C PRO A 89 -9.75 -22.42 20.55
N GLU A 90 -10.57 -23.00 21.43
CA GLU A 90 -11.42 -24.14 21.09
C GLU A 90 -12.54 -23.69 20.15
N GLY A 91 -12.84 -24.52 19.14
CA GLY A 91 -13.91 -24.24 18.18
C GLY A 91 -13.56 -23.32 17.00
N VAL A 92 -12.28 -22.97 16.80
CA VAL A 92 -11.84 -22.26 15.58
C VAL A 92 -11.84 -23.20 14.37
N ASP A 93 -12.14 -22.64 13.19
CA ASP A 93 -11.93 -23.34 11.91
C ASP A 93 -10.46 -23.25 11.51
N ARG A 94 -9.69 -24.30 11.88
CA ARG A 94 -8.21 -24.33 11.77
C ARG A 94 -7.66 -23.96 10.38
N PRO A 95 -8.13 -24.54 9.27
CA PRO A 95 -7.59 -24.21 7.95
C PRO A 95 -7.73 -22.73 7.62
N THR A 96 -8.89 -22.16 7.86
CA THR A 96 -9.20 -20.75 7.58
C THR A 96 -8.49 -19.81 8.55
N TRP A 97 -8.44 -20.21 9.84
CA TRP A 97 -7.80 -19.44 10.89
C TRP A 97 -6.27 -19.33 10.71
N ASP A 98 -5.61 -20.42 10.30
CA ASP A 98 -4.17 -20.45 10.05
C ASP A 98 -3.78 -19.72 8.76
N LEU A 99 -4.65 -19.72 7.72
CA LEU A 99 -4.40 -19.06 6.45
C LEU A 99 -4.61 -17.54 6.49
N ALA A 100 -5.57 -17.05 7.25
CA ALA A 100 -5.91 -15.62 7.29
C ALA A 100 -4.71 -14.71 7.53
N PRO A 101 -3.86 -14.90 8.56
CA PRO A 101 -2.73 -14.02 8.82
C PRO A 101 -1.62 -14.09 7.74
N LEU A 102 -1.60 -15.14 6.91
CA LEU A 102 -0.65 -15.28 5.80
C LEU A 102 -1.13 -14.56 4.55
N VAL A 103 -2.43 -14.58 4.28
CA VAL A 103 -3.04 -13.98 3.07
C VAL A 103 -2.87 -12.47 3.08
N LEU A 104 -2.99 -11.80 4.22
CA LEU A 104 -2.90 -10.34 4.32
C LEU A 104 -1.53 -9.78 3.86
N PRO A 105 -0.40 -10.18 4.42
CA PRO A 105 0.90 -9.69 3.94
C PRO A 105 1.25 -10.21 2.54
N ALA A 106 0.83 -11.44 2.19
CA ALA A 106 1.10 -12.01 0.88
C ALA A 106 0.43 -11.22 -0.24
N SER A 107 -0.83 -10.81 -0.08
CA SER A 107 -1.56 -10.01 -1.07
C SER A 107 -0.88 -8.66 -1.33
N ALA A 108 -0.46 -7.98 -0.27
CA ALA A 108 0.23 -6.70 -0.39
C ALA A 108 1.62 -6.83 -1.05
N LEU A 109 2.38 -7.88 -0.71
CA LEU A 109 3.68 -8.17 -1.36
C LEU A 109 3.53 -8.50 -2.85
N LEU A 110 2.48 -9.25 -3.22
CA LEU A 110 2.15 -9.50 -4.63
C LEU A 110 1.83 -8.19 -5.37
N GLY A 111 1.15 -7.24 -4.75
CA GLY A 111 0.92 -5.91 -5.31
C GLY A 111 2.21 -5.18 -5.64
N PHE A 112 3.22 -5.26 -4.78
CA PHE A 112 4.53 -4.65 -5.03
C PHE A 112 5.29 -5.26 -6.22
N SER A 113 4.99 -6.49 -6.64
CA SER A 113 5.67 -7.13 -7.78
C SER A 113 5.44 -6.40 -9.11
N VAL A 114 4.33 -5.70 -9.24
CA VAL A 114 3.89 -4.99 -10.46
C VAL A 114 4.28 -3.50 -10.42
N ILE A 115 4.65 -2.97 -9.26
CA ILE A 115 4.94 -1.56 -9.10
C ILE A 115 6.38 -1.23 -9.54
N PRO A 116 6.57 -0.24 -10.45
CA PRO A 116 7.89 0.23 -10.84
C PRO A 116 8.50 1.09 -9.72
N MET A 117 9.40 0.51 -8.94
CA MET A 117 10.07 1.20 -7.82
C MET A 117 11.20 2.12 -8.27
N GLY A 118 11.52 2.13 -9.58
CA GLY A 118 12.63 2.90 -10.13
C GLY A 118 13.91 2.08 -10.29
N ARG A 119 14.97 2.75 -10.70
CA ARG A 119 16.27 2.14 -10.96
C ARG A 119 17.20 2.28 -9.77
N LEU A 120 17.90 1.21 -9.46
CA LEU A 120 19.05 1.20 -8.57
C LEU A 120 20.30 0.84 -9.39
N GLY A 121 21.01 1.86 -9.88
CA GLY A 121 22.09 1.66 -10.85
C GLY A 121 21.55 1.14 -12.20
N PRO A 122 22.07 0.01 -12.73
CA PRO A 122 21.62 -0.57 -14.00
C PRO A 122 20.30 -1.35 -13.88
N VAL A 123 19.85 -1.66 -12.66
CA VAL A 123 18.74 -2.58 -12.39
C VAL A 123 17.43 -1.82 -12.21
N ASN A 124 16.37 -2.24 -12.89
CA ASN A 124 15.00 -1.78 -12.62
C ASN A 124 14.36 -2.70 -11.58
N LEU A 125 13.94 -2.14 -10.45
CA LEU A 125 13.35 -2.89 -9.33
C LEU A 125 11.86 -3.23 -9.55
N GLN A 126 11.51 -3.68 -10.74
CA GLN A 126 10.16 -4.16 -11.08
C GLN A 126 10.27 -5.64 -11.43
N ILE A 127 9.36 -6.47 -10.90
CA ILE A 127 9.37 -7.91 -11.11
C ILE A 127 8.56 -8.27 -12.36
N ALA A 128 7.37 -7.68 -12.51
CA ALA A 128 6.47 -7.93 -13.63
C ALA A 128 5.84 -6.62 -14.10
N ASP A 129 5.64 -6.48 -15.42
CA ASP A 129 5.02 -5.30 -16.03
C ASP A 129 3.94 -5.70 -17.04
N PRO A 130 2.82 -6.28 -16.58
CA PRO A 130 1.73 -6.68 -17.46
C PRO A 130 0.98 -5.47 -18.03
N GLU A 131 0.38 -5.62 -19.22
CA GLU A 131 -0.39 -4.57 -19.87
C GLU A 131 -1.57 -4.04 -19.04
N VAL A 132 -2.12 -4.89 -18.15
CA VAL A 132 -3.20 -4.55 -17.21
C VAL A 132 -2.68 -4.38 -15.77
N GLY A 133 -1.45 -3.90 -15.60
CA GLY A 133 -0.73 -3.85 -14.33
C GLY A 133 -1.49 -3.15 -13.20
N LEU A 134 -2.11 -2.00 -13.49
CA LEU A 134 -2.88 -1.26 -12.48
C LEU A 134 -4.08 -2.05 -11.96
N ALA A 135 -4.84 -2.71 -12.84
CA ALA A 135 -5.98 -3.54 -12.45
C ALA A 135 -5.52 -4.74 -11.60
N LEU A 136 -4.36 -5.33 -11.94
CA LEU A 136 -3.79 -6.44 -11.17
C LEU A 136 -3.36 -6.01 -9.75
N VAL A 137 -2.81 -4.81 -9.60
CA VAL A 137 -2.45 -4.27 -8.27
C VAL A 137 -3.70 -4.09 -7.41
N PHE A 138 -4.79 -3.54 -7.94
CA PHE A 138 -6.06 -3.44 -7.22
C PHE A 138 -6.65 -4.81 -6.89
N ALA A 139 -6.59 -5.77 -7.81
CA ALA A 139 -7.04 -7.14 -7.54
C ALA A 139 -6.25 -7.81 -6.38
N PHE A 140 -4.95 -7.58 -6.28
CA PHE A 140 -4.17 -8.06 -5.15
C PHE A 140 -4.52 -7.31 -3.85
N ALA A 141 -4.77 -6.00 -3.92
CA ALA A 141 -5.18 -5.22 -2.75
C ALA A 141 -6.53 -5.71 -2.18
N SER A 142 -7.51 -6.04 -3.04
CA SER A 142 -8.82 -6.55 -2.64
C SER A 142 -8.74 -7.88 -1.86
N ILE A 143 -7.74 -8.72 -2.13
CA ILE A 143 -7.54 -9.99 -1.40
C ILE A 143 -7.32 -9.75 0.10
N ALA A 144 -6.79 -8.60 0.49
CA ALA A 144 -6.62 -8.25 1.89
C ALA A 144 -7.95 -8.25 2.66
N SER A 145 -9.04 -7.77 2.04
CA SER A 145 -10.39 -7.80 2.62
C SER A 145 -10.86 -9.22 2.94
N ILE A 146 -10.56 -10.16 2.06
CA ILE A 146 -10.89 -11.58 2.24
C ILE A 146 -10.17 -12.13 3.47
N SER A 147 -8.89 -11.79 3.66
CA SER A 147 -8.12 -12.18 4.85
C SER A 147 -8.78 -11.72 6.16
N LEU A 148 -9.26 -10.47 6.21
CA LEU A 148 -9.91 -9.92 7.40
C LEU A 148 -11.24 -10.65 7.72
N VAL A 149 -12.02 -11.02 6.69
CA VAL A 149 -13.24 -11.83 6.86
C VAL A 149 -12.90 -13.23 7.34
N MET A 150 -11.91 -13.87 6.72
CA MET A 150 -11.45 -15.20 7.14
C MET A 150 -11.05 -15.19 8.61
N ALA A 151 -10.28 -14.18 9.03
CA ALA A 151 -9.86 -14.02 10.42
C ALA A 151 -11.07 -13.87 11.37
N GLY A 152 -12.02 -12.99 11.01
CA GLY A 152 -13.21 -12.74 11.82
C GLY A 152 -14.12 -13.97 11.94
N TYR A 153 -14.38 -14.66 10.83
CA TYR A 153 -15.26 -15.82 10.78
C TYR A 153 -14.64 -17.03 11.47
N ALA A 154 -13.39 -17.36 11.14
CA ALA A 154 -12.70 -18.55 11.65
C ALA A 154 -12.45 -18.50 13.16
N SER A 155 -12.40 -17.33 13.76
CA SER A 155 -12.20 -17.14 15.21
C SER A 155 -13.38 -17.57 16.07
N ASN A 156 -14.55 -17.85 15.48
CA ASN A 156 -15.79 -18.23 16.19
C ASN A 156 -16.14 -17.33 17.38
N ASN A 157 -15.78 -16.05 17.29
CA ASN A 157 -16.05 -15.02 18.30
C ASN A 157 -16.89 -13.90 17.69
N LYS A 158 -17.97 -13.51 18.40
CA LYS A 158 -18.88 -12.45 17.94
C LYS A 158 -18.22 -11.10 17.71
N TYR A 159 -17.24 -10.73 18.50
CA TYR A 159 -16.51 -9.47 18.35
C TYR A 159 -15.58 -9.52 17.14
N SER A 160 -14.89 -10.64 16.94
CA SER A 160 -14.03 -10.88 15.78
C SER A 160 -14.83 -10.89 14.48
N MET A 161 -15.97 -11.55 14.46
CA MET A 161 -16.89 -11.59 13.31
C MET A 161 -17.43 -10.20 12.97
N LEU A 162 -17.84 -9.41 13.97
CA LEU A 162 -18.27 -8.02 13.75
C LEU A 162 -17.14 -7.15 13.17
N GLY A 163 -15.90 -7.33 13.65
CA GLY A 163 -14.73 -6.63 13.11
C GLY A 163 -14.49 -6.96 11.63
N GLY A 164 -14.53 -8.24 11.27
CA GLY A 164 -14.41 -8.71 9.89
C GLY A 164 -15.50 -8.17 8.96
N LEU A 165 -16.77 -8.22 9.39
CA LEU A 165 -17.90 -7.67 8.61
C LEU A 165 -17.80 -6.15 8.43
N ARG A 166 -17.36 -5.42 9.44
CA ARG A 166 -17.11 -3.97 9.35
C ARG A 166 -15.99 -3.66 8.36
N ALA A 167 -14.91 -4.48 8.33
CA ALA A 167 -13.83 -4.34 7.37
C ALA A 167 -14.32 -4.45 5.93
N VAL A 168 -15.14 -5.48 5.63
CA VAL A 168 -15.71 -5.67 4.28
C VAL A 168 -16.62 -4.53 3.89
N ALA A 169 -17.51 -4.10 4.79
CA ALA A 169 -18.44 -3.01 4.51
C ALA A 169 -17.69 -1.70 4.19
N GLN A 170 -16.60 -1.44 4.90
CA GLN A 170 -15.72 -0.29 4.65
C GLN A 170 -15.01 -0.44 3.31
N ASN A 171 -14.31 -1.54 3.07
CA ASN A 171 -13.53 -1.74 1.86
C ASN A 171 -14.42 -1.69 0.62
N LEU A 172 -15.58 -2.37 0.61
CA LEU A 172 -16.52 -2.31 -0.50
C LEU A 172 -17.01 -0.90 -0.82
N ALA A 173 -17.21 -0.06 0.21
CA ALA A 173 -17.68 1.31 0.03
C ALA A 173 -16.60 2.25 -0.55
N TYR A 174 -15.32 1.96 -0.36
CA TYR A 174 -14.23 2.85 -0.80
C TYR A 174 -13.38 2.31 -1.94
N GLU A 175 -13.32 0.99 -2.14
CA GLU A 175 -12.62 0.36 -3.26
C GLU A 175 -13.20 0.79 -4.61
N ILE A 176 -14.53 0.85 -4.74
CA ILE A 176 -15.18 1.28 -6.00
C ILE A 176 -14.83 2.74 -6.34
N PRO A 177 -15.03 3.75 -5.45
CA PRO A 177 -14.56 5.11 -5.69
C PRO A 177 -13.06 5.21 -5.99
N LEU A 178 -12.23 4.40 -5.33
CA LEU A 178 -10.79 4.36 -5.54
C LEU A 178 -10.46 3.94 -6.98
N ILE A 179 -11.02 2.82 -7.44
CA ILE A 179 -10.81 2.31 -8.80
C ILE A 179 -11.33 3.31 -9.83
N VAL A 180 -12.54 3.86 -9.64
CA VAL A 180 -13.12 4.85 -10.57
C VAL A 180 -12.25 6.10 -10.66
N THR A 181 -11.69 6.57 -9.54
CA THR A 181 -10.77 7.71 -9.53
C THR A 181 -9.45 7.37 -10.23
N ALA A 182 -8.92 6.16 -10.04
CA ALA A 182 -7.73 5.70 -10.75
C ALA A 182 -7.96 5.59 -12.27
N MET A 183 -9.19 5.27 -12.73
CA MET A 183 -9.52 5.25 -14.16
C MET A 183 -9.40 6.64 -14.81
N SER A 184 -9.56 7.74 -14.07
CA SER A 184 -9.29 9.08 -14.61
C SER A 184 -7.82 9.26 -14.99
N VAL A 185 -6.90 8.65 -14.25
CA VAL A 185 -5.47 8.63 -14.57
C VAL A 185 -5.20 7.79 -15.83
N VAL A 186 -5.88 6.65 -15.96
CA VAL A 186 -5.77 5.77 -17.14
C VAL A 186 -6.23 6.50 -18.41
N ILE A 187 -7.27 7.33 -18.33
CA ILE A 187 -7.72 8.15 -19.47
C ILE A 187 -6.63 9.14 -19.90
N PHE A 188 -5.92 9.78 -18.96
CA PHE A 188 -4.80 10.67 -19.29
C PHE A 188 -3.59 9.92 -19.86
N ALA A 189 -3.25 8.77 -19.27
CA ALA A 189 -2.06 8.00 -19.64
C ALA A 189 -2.27 7.16 -20.93
N GLY A 190 -3.52 6.82 -21.29
CA GLY A 190 -3.86 5.95 -22.42
C GLY A 190 -3.44 4.47 -22.21
N THR A 191 -3.03 4.07 -21.01
CA THR A 191 -2.54 2.71 -20.69
C THR A 191 -2.89 2.30 -19.28
N LEU A 192 -3.05 0.97 -19.07
CA LEU A 192 -3.20 0.35 -17.74
C LEU A 192 -1.86 -0.19 -17.19
N GLN A 193 -0.82 -0.18 -18.01
CA GLN A 193 0.52 -0.62 -17.63
C GLN A 193 1.14 0.35 -16.64
N THR A 194 1.65 -0.14 -15.52
CA THR A 194 2.16 0.72 -14.44
C THR A 194 3.39 1.52 -14.85
N SER A 195 4.31 0.93 -15.61
CA SER A 195 5.46 1.62 -16.17
C SER A 195 5.04 2.68 -17.21
N GLY A 196 4.02 2.39 -18.02
CA GLY A 196 3.45 3.31 -19.00
C GLY A 196 2.82 4.54 -18.35
N ILE A 197 2.08 4.36 -17.25
CA ILE A 197 1.50 5.46 -16.45
C ILE A 197 2.61 6.37 -15.90
N VAL A 198 3.71 5.79 -15.39
CA VAL A 198 4.86 6.57 -14.90
C VAL A 198 5.56 7.30 -16.05
N ALA A 199 5.73 6.65 -17.20
CA ALA A 199 6.35 7.26 -18.38
C ALA A 199 5.54 8.44 -18.93
N ALA A 200 4.20 8.33 -18.96
CA ALA A 200 3.30 9.40 -19.40
C ALA A 200 3.34 10.65 -18.48
N GLN A 201 3.82 10.50 -17.23
CA GLN A 201 4.04 11.60 -16.29
C GLN A 201 5.46 12.17 -16.34
N GLY A 202 6.34 11.61 -17.19
CA GLY A 202 7.76 12.02 -17.30
C GLY A 202 8.00 13.33 -18.05
N ASP A 203 7.01 13.83 -18.78
CA ASP A 203 7.12 15.09 -19.51
C ASP A 203 7.27 16.28 -18.57
N VAL A 204 8.03 17.31 -19.02
CA VAL A 204 8.30 18.49 -18.20
C VAL A 204 7.13 19.46 -18.26
N LEU A 205 6.48 19.72 -17.13
CA LEU A 205 5.39 20.69 -17.04
C LEU A 205 5.94 22.15 -17.08
N PHE A 206 6.98 22.41 -16.27
CA PHE A 206 7.71 23.68 -16.24
C PHE A 206 9.09 23.48 -15.60
N SER A 207 10.05 24.36 -15.93
CA SER A 207 11.37 24.35 -15.31
C SER A 207 11.54 25.58 -14.41
N VAL A 208 11.97 25.35 -13.16
CA VAL A 208 12.26 26.43 -12.19
C VAL A 208 13.71 26.32 -11.75
N VAL A 209 14.48 27.38 -11.99
CA VAL A 209 15.88 27.49 -11.54
C VAL A 209 16.75 26.28 -11.98
N GLY A 210 16.51 25.75 -13.19
CA GLY A 210 17.28 24.61 -13.72
C GLY A 210 16.82 23.22 -13.22
N PHE A 211 15.70 23.14 -12.50
CA PHE A 211 15.03 21.89 -12.15
C PHE A 211 13.77 21.73 -12.98
N ASP A 212 13.68 20.62 -13.72
CA ASP A 212 12.49 20.26 -14.48
C ASP A 212 11.46 19.60 -13.56
N VAL A 213 10.29 20.20 -13.48
CA VAL A 213 9.16 19.62 -12.71
C VAL A 213 8.35 18.78 -13.68
N PRO A 214 8.25 17.46 -13.43
CA PRO A 214 7.49 16.56 -14.29
C PRO A 214 5.98 16.82 -14.19
N THR A 215 5.24 16.44 -15.23
CA THR A 215 3.79 16.59 -15.34
C THR A 215 3.08 15.56 -14.46
N TRP A 216 3.17 15.72 -13.14
CA TRP A 216 2.45 14.82 -12.24
C TRP A 216 0.96 15.06 -12.32
N TYR A 217 0.18 13.98 -12.43
CA TYR A 217 -1.27 14.06 -12.51
C TYR A 217 -1.93 14.66 -11.27
N ALA A 218 -1.25 14.70 -10.14
CA ALA A 218 -1.68 15.44 -8.96
C ALA A 218 -1.86 16.94 -9.23
N PHE A 219 -1.05 17.55 -10.14
CA PHE A 219 -1.19 18.94 -10.53
C PHE A 219 -2.18 19.13 -11.68
N VAL A 220 -2.31 18.15 -12.57
CA VAL A 220 -3.24 18.19 -13.70
C VAL A 220 -4.69 18.02 -13.25
N ASN A 221 -4.92 17.08 -12.32
CA ASN A 221 -6.24 16.82 -11.74
C ASN A 221 -6.15 16.73 -10.21
N PRO A 222 -6.04 17.86 -9.50
CA PRO A 222 -5.91 17.88 -8.06
C PRO A 222 -7.17 17.35 -7.35
N PHE A 223 -8.33 17.45 -7.99
CA PHE A 223 -9.57 16.93 -7.44
C PHE A 223 -9.56 15.40 -7.39
N ALA A 224 -9.13 14.74 -8.47
CA ALA A 224 -8.94 13.28 -8.48
C ALA A 224 -7.88 12.85 -7.46
N PHE A 225 -6.80 13.61 -7.31
CA PHE A 225 -5.77 13.31 -6.32
C PHE A 225 -6.31 13.30 -4.89
N VAL A 226 -7.12 14.30 -4.51
CA VAL A 226 -7.73 14.38 -3.17
C VAL A 226 -8.76 13.26 -2.97
N LEU A 227 -9.58 12.97 -3.98
CA LEU A 227 -10.53 11.84 -3.93
C LEU A 227 -9.80 10.50 -3.75
N PHE A 228 -8.76 10.28 -4.53
CA PHE A 228 -7.96 9.06 -4.43
C PHE A 228 -7.25 8.94 -3.08
N LEU A 229 -6.67 10.02 -2.59
CA LEU A 229 -5.99 10.07 -1.30
C LEU A 229 -6.95 9.70 -0.15
N THR A 230 -8.16 10.26 -0.16
CA THR A 230 -9.17 9.99 0.88
C THR A 230 -9.73 8.57 0.79
N ALA A 231 -10.01 8.07 -0.43
CA ALA A 231 -10.48 6.71 -0.64
C ALA A 231 -9.41 5.67 -0.22
N ASN A 232 -8.16 5.91 -0.60
CA ASN A 232 -7.02 5.05 -0.24
C ASN A 232 -6.78 5.00 1.29
N MET A 233 -6.90 6.14 1.98
CA MET A 233 -6.84 6.16 3.45
C MET A 233 -7.97 5.34 4.10
N ALA A 234 -9.16 5.39 3.53
CA ALA A 234 -10.31 4.66 4.03
C ALA A 234 -10.18 3.15 3.75
N GLU A 235 -9.67 2.75 2.59
CA GLU A 235 -9.39 1.35 2.24
C GLU A 235 -8.37 0.71 3.18
N ILE A 236 -7.28 1.43 3.48
CA ILE A 236 -6.24 0.95 4.41
C ILE A 236 -6.76 0.83 5.86
N GLY A 237 -7.91 1.38 6.19
CA GLY A 237 -8.50 1.31 7.52
C GLY A 237 -7.71 2.10 8.59
N ARG A 238 -7.11 3.22 8.21
CA ARG A 238 -6.41 4.09 9.17
C ARG A 238 -7.29 5.26 9.65
N ASN A 239 -7.09 5.69 10.91
CA ASN A 239 -7.81 6.85 11.43
C ASN A 239 -7.78 8.02 10.41
N PRO A 240 -8.92 8.66 10.15
CA PRO A 240 -10.19 8.59 10.90
C PRO A 240 -11.10 7.38 10.59
N PHE A 241 -10.68 6.46 9.73
CA PHE A 241 -11.47 5.34 9.19
C PHE A 241 -11.11 3.97 9.83
N ASP A 242 -10.55 3.93 11.04
CA ASP A 242 -10.12 2.73 11.78
C ASP A 242 -11.32 2.05 12.48
N ILE A 243 -12.24 1.49 11.69
CA ILE A 243 -13.47 0.86 12.17
C ILE A 243 -13.32 -0.65 12.42
N PRO A 244 -12.53 -1.39 11.63
CA PRO A 244 -12.37 -2.83 11.84
C PRO A 244 -11.69 -3.22 13.15
N GLU A 245 -10.75 -2.41 13.63
CA GLU A 245 -10.05 -2.62 14.90
C GLU A 245 -10.81 -2.04 16.08
N ALA A 246 -11.38 -0.88 15.96
CA ALA A 246 -12.19 -0.11 16.90
C ALA A 246 -12.05 -0.54 18.39
N PRO A 247 -10.89 -0.37 19.04
CA PRO A 247 -10.61 -0.96 20.36
C PRO A 247 -11.55 -0.47 21.47
N THR A 248 -12.23 0.65 21.25
CA THR A 248 -13.22 1.21 22.19
C THR A 248 -14.61 0.59 22.03
N GLU A 249 -14.90 -0.13 20.93
CA GLU A 249 -16.22 -0.69 20.63
C GLU A 249 -16.24 -2.23 20.62
N ILE A 250 -15.23 -2.86 20.00
CA ILE A 250 -15.19 -4.31 19.73
C ILE A 250 -13.87 -4.97 20.18
N VAL A 251 -13.29 -4.50 21.28
CA VAL A 251 -12.07 -5.02 21.94
C VAL A 251 -10.83 -4.85 21.05
N ALA A 252 -10.62 -5.75 20.07
CA ALA A 252 -9.53 -5.69 19.08
C ALA A 252 -10.02 -6.11 17.67
N GLY A 253 -11.32 -6.09 17.45
CA GLY A 253 -11.93 -6.47 16.17
C GLY A 253 -11.55 -7.88 15.73
N TYR A 254 -11.20 -8.05 14.46
CA TYR A 254 -10.83 -9.33 13.86
C TYR A 254 -9.56 -9.97 14.48
N GLN A 255 -8.71 -9.20 15.16
CA GLN A 255 -7.46 -9.67 15.77
C GLN A 255 -7.66 -10.23 17.19
N THR A 256 -8.85 -10.21 17.75
CA THR A 256 -9.12 -10.50 19.18
C THR A 256 -8.58 -11.84 19.65
N GLU A 257 -8.69 -12.88 18.83
CA GLU A 257 -8.27 -14.25 19.17
C GLU A 257 -6.85 -14.60 18.69
N TYR A 258 -6.20 -13.70 17.94
CA TYR A 258 -4.86 -13.96 17.41
C TYR A 258 -3.76 -13.55 18.38
N SER A 259 -2.80 -14.47 18.59
CA SER A 259 -1.66 -14.28 19.50
C SER A 259 -0.34 -14.60 18.82
N SER A 260 0.78 -14.30 19.46
CA SER A 260 2.14 -14.70 19.06
C SER A 260 2.47 -14.35 17.60
N ALA A 261 2.96 -15.30 16.81
CA ALA A 261 3.39 -15.12 15.43
C ALA A 261 2.26 -14.62 14.51
N TYR A 262 1.03 -15.07 14.69
CA TYR A 262 -0.10 -14.68 13.84
C TYR A 262 -0.48 -13.21 14.04
N PHE A 263 -0.38 -12.69 15.27
CA PHE A 263 -0.55 -11.26 15.52
C PHE A 263 0.55 -10.43 14.82
N VAL A 264 1.80 -10.92 14.82
CA VAL A 264 2.91 -10.27 14.10
C VAL A 264 2.63 -10.21 12.60
N LEU A 265 2.10 -11.28 12.01
CA LEU A 265 1.78 -11.35 10.59
C LEU A 265 0.67 -10.36 10.21
N PHE A 266 -0.40 -10.24 10.99
CA PHE A 266 -1.43 -9.23 10.76
C PHE A 266 -0.85 -7.82 10.84
N TYR A 267 -0.11 -7.53 11.90
CA TYR A 267 0.52 -6.23 12.09
C TYR A 267 1.48 -5.86 10.96
N LEU A 268 2.29 -6.84 10.51
CA LEU A 268 3.18 -6.68 9.37
C LEU A 268 2.37 -6.42 8.08
N GLY A 269 1.33 -7.23 7.83
CA GLY A 269 0.46 -7.11 6.67
C GLY A 269 -0.20 -5.73 6.57
N GLU A 270 -0.70 -5.18 7.68
CA GLU A 270 -1.24 -3.82 7.71
C GLU A 270 -0.20 -2.77 7.29
N PHE A 271 1.04 -2.85 7.81
CA PHE A 271 2.07 -1.90 7.41
C PHE A 271 2.43 -2.04 5.95
N VAL A 272 2.62 -3.27 5.45
CA VAL A 272 2.89 -3.49 4.02
C VAL A 272 1.76 -2.90 3.16
N HIS A 273 0.51 -3.06 3.59
CA HIS A 273 -0.66 -2.53 2.86
C HIS A 273 -0.69 -0.99 2.84
N ILE A 274 -0.32 -0.31 3.95
CA ILE A 274 -0.19 1.17 3.95
C ILE A 274 0.86 1.62 2.93
N PHE A 275 2.01 0.97 2.90
CA PHE A 275 3.06 1.32 1.96
C PHE A 275 2.68 0.97 0.52
N LEU A 276 1.90 -0.11 0.29
CA LEU A 276 1.32 -0.43 -1.01
C LEU A 276 0.38 0.68 -1.49
N GLY A 277 -0.53 1.15 -0.65
CA GLY A 277 -1.41 2.29 -0.96
C GLY A 277 -0.62 3.56 -1.30
N GLY A 278 0.47 3.83 -0.56
CA GLY A 278 1.40 4.92 -0.88
C GLY A 278 2.11 4.71 -2.22
N ALA A 279 2.46 3.48 -2.56
CA ALA A 279 3.10 3.14 -3.83
C ALA A 279 2.13 3.29 -5.02
N ILE A 280 0.88 2.87 -4.85
CA ILE A 280 -0.17 3.07 -5.86
C ILE A 280 -0.39 4.57 -6.09
N LEU A 281 -0.53 5.36 -5.02
CA LEU A 281 -0.65 6.82 -5.10
C LEU A 281 0.55 7.45 -5.83
N ALA A 282 1.77 7.01 -5.52
CA ALA A 282 2.98 7.52 -6.15
C ALA A 282 3.01 7.23 -7.65
N VAL A 283 2.64 6.02 -8.08
CA VAL A 283 2.59 5.62 -9.49
C VAL A 283 1.49 6.35 -10.25
N THR A 284 0.29 6.44 -9.67
CA THR A 284 -0.87 7.02 -10.38
C THR A 284 -0.82 8.54 -10.47
N PHE A 285 -0.42 9.24 -9.41
CA PHE A 285 -0.55 10.71 -9.36
C PHE A 285 0.76 11.47 -9.25
N LEU A 286 1.84 10.84 -8.75
CA LEU A 286 3.11 11.52 -8.48
C LEU A 286 4.25 11.06 -9.40
N GLY A 287 3.94 10.34 -10.50
CA GLY A 287 4.93 9.89 -11.47
C GLY A 287 5.92 8.84 -10.94
N GLY A 288 5.53 8.02 -9.94
CA GLY A 288 6.35 6.92 -9.46
C GLY A 288 7.77 7.35 -9.06
N ALA A 289 8.76 6.79 -9.75
CA ALA A 289 10.17 7.10 -9.56
C ALA A 289 10.64 8.40 -10.23
N SER A 290 9.79 9.08 -11.04
CA SER A 290 10.17 10.33 -11.69
C SER A 290 10.27 11.48 -10.67
N GLY A 291 11.31 12.29 -10.78
CA GLY A 291 11.53 13.44 -9.91
C GLY A 291 12.64 14.33 -10.45
N PRO A 292 12.84 15.53 -9.88
CA PRO A 292 13.89 16.42 -10.30
C PRO A 292 15.27 15.80 -10.08
N GLY A 293 16.12 15.79 -11.13
CA GLY A 293 17.48 15.27 -11.09
C GLY A 293 17.72 14.05 -11.99
N PRO A 294 18.89 13.41 -11.87
CA PRO A 294 19.26 12.29 -12.72
C PRO A 294 18.41 11.03 -12.40
N GLU A 295 18.15 10.21 -13.42
CA GLU A 295 17.37 8.97 -13.29
C GLU A 295 17.95 7.97 -12.26
N SER A 296 19.25 8.05 -11.96
CA SER A 296 19.92 7.19 -10.99
C SER A 296 19.40 7.31 -9.56
N ILE A 297 18.73 8.43 -9.22
CA ILE A 297 18.12 8.66 -7.91
C ILE A 297 16.61 8.39 -7.89
N GLY A 298 16.05 7.83 -8.97
CA GLY A 298 14.60 7.59 -9.09
C GLY A 298 14.03 6.73 -7.94
N PHE A 299 14.75 5.69 -7.52
CA PHE A 299 14.37 4.88 -6.35
C PHE A 299 14.20 5.74 -5.08
N LEU A 300 15.10 6.70 -4.86
CA LEU A 300 15.01 7.59 -3.69
C LEU A 300 13.75 8.46 -3.74
N TRP A 301 13.40 9.01 -4.93
CA TRP A 301 12.17 9.77 -5.12
C TRP A 301 10.92 8.93 -4.84
N PHE A 302 10.92 7.68 -5.30
CA PHE A 302 9.83 6.76 -5.02
C PHE A 302 9.68 6.52 -3.52
N VAL A 303 10.78 6.24 -2.81
CA VAL A 303 10.78 6.07 -1.35
C VAL A 303 10.27 7.33 -0.64
N VAL A 304 10.73 8.51 -1.02
CA VAL A 304 10.29 9.78 -0.42
C VAL A 304 8.79 9.99 -0.58
N LYS A 305 8.22 9.70 -1.76
CA LYS A 305 6.78 9.85 -2.02
C LYS A 305 5.94 8.88 -1.17
N ILE A 306 6.35 7.63 -1.09
CA ILE A 306 5.66 6.62 -0.24
C ILE A 306 5.74 7.04 1.23
N TRP A 307 6.92 7.46 1.69
CA TRP A 307 7.07 7.95 3.06
C TRP A 307 6.26 9.22 3.32
N GLY A 308 6.15 10.11 2.33
CA GLY A 308 5.25 11.28 2.42
C GLY A 308 3.80 10.88 2.68
N PHE A 309 3.28 9.89 1.94
CA PHE A 309 1.95 9.34 2.18
C PHE A 309 1.84 8.69 3.57
N PHE A 310 2.81 7.86 3.96
CA PHE A 310 2.85 7.24 5.27
C PHE A 310 2.84 8.28 6.40
N LEU A 311 3.67 9.31 6.31
CA LEU A 311 3.73 10.40 7.28
C LEU A 311 2.38 11.15 7.36
N PHE A 312 1.75 11.39 6.22
CA PHE A 312 0.42 12.01 6.15
C PHE A 312 -0.64 11.15 6.85
N THR A 313 -0.65 9.83 6.64
CA THR A 313 -1.57 8.92 7.32
C THR A 313 -1.35 8.91 8.84
N GLN A 314 -0.10 8.96 9.30
CA GLN A 314 0.20 9.04 10.75
C GLN A 314 -0.19 10.39 11.35
N TRP A 315 0.00 11.48 10.61
CA TRP A 315 -0.46 12.80 11.01
C TRP A 315 -1.99 12.85 11.13
N ALA A 316 -2.71 12.40 10.12
CA ALA A 316 -4.16 12.33 10.12
C ALA A 316 -4.68 11.46 11.29
N ARG A 317 -4.06 10.31 11.55
CA ARG A 317 -4.37 9.44 12.69
C ARG A 317 -4.25 10.15 14.03
N SER A 318 -3.27 11.03 14.18
CA SER A 318 -3.00 11.71 15.45
C SER A 318 -3.86 12.96 15.64
N ALA A 319 -4.31 13.59 14.54
CA ALA A 319 -5.03 14.86 14.55
C ALA A 319 -6.56 14.73 14.47
N LEU A 320 -7.05 13.68 13.78
CA LEU A 320 -8.49 13.56 13.47
C LEU A 320 -9.20 12.59 14.41
N PRO A 321 -10.44 12.88 14.82
CA PRO A 321 -11.29 11.95 15.55
C PRO A 321 -11.76 10.83 14.61
N ARG A 322 -12.19 9.70 15.20
CA ARG A 322 -12.75 8.57 14.45
C ARG A 322 -14.15 8.89 13.93
N VAL A 323 -14.44 8.45 12.70
CA VAL A 323 -15.77 8.52 12.08
C VAL A 323 -16.56 7.26 12.46
N ARG A 324 -17.89 7.35 12.60
CA ARG A 324 -18.77 6.20 12.84
C ARG A 324 -19.01 5.44 11.54
N ILE A 325 -19.32 4.14 11.66
CA ILE A 325 -19.50 3.25 10.49
C ILE A 325 -20.64 3.71 9.58
N ASP A 326 -21.77 4.18 10.13
CA ASP A 326 -22.90 4.71 9.38
C ASP A 326 -22.49 5.93 8.52
N GLN A 327 -21.79 6.88 9.12
CA GLN A 327 -21.27 8.06 8.44
C GLN A 327 -20.24 7.68 7.35
N LEU A 328 -19.36 6.74 7.66
CA LEU A 328 -18.33 6.28 6.74
C LEU A 328 -18.95 5.65 5.49
N ILE A 329 -19.93 4.75 5.65
CA ILE A 329 -20.62 4.10 4.54
C ILE A 329 -21.42 5.14 3.73
N GLU A 330 -22.09 6.08 4.38
CA GLU A 330 -22.83 7.14 3.71
C GLU A 330 -21.93 8.05 2.88
N ILE A 331 -20.78 8.46 3.42
CA ILE A 331 -19.77 9.26 2.70
C ILE A 331 -19.21 8.48 1.50
N GLY A 332 -18.92 7.19 1.67
CA GLY A 332 -18.42 6.32 0.58
C GLY A 332 -19.39 6.24 -0.59
N TRP A 333 -20.62 5.82 -0.33
CA TRP A 333 -21.62 5.59 -1.37
C TRP A 333 -22.27 6.86 -1.93
N LYS A 334 -22.65 7.81 -1.08
CA LYS A 334 -23.35 9.01 -1.54
C LYS A 334 -22.40 10.16 -1.93
N GLY A 335 -21.25 10.26 -1.27
CA GLY A 335 -20.28 11.31 -1.54
C GLY A 335 -19.20 10.87 -2.52
N MET A 336 -18.31 10.00 -2.08
CA MET A 336 -17.09 9.64 -2.82
C MET A 336 -17.40 8.98 -4.16
N LEU A 337 -18.37 8.06 -4.23
CA LEU A 337 -18.73 7.39 -5.47
C LEU A 337 -19.27 8.36 -6.52
N VAL A 338 -20.20 9.26 -6.12
CA VAL A 338 -20.78 10.25 -7.03
C VAL A 338 -19.72 11.22 -7.55
N LEU A 339 -18.87 11.71 -6.65
CA LEU A 339 -17.78 12.64 -7.01
C LEU A 339 -16.72 11.97 -7.89
N SER A 340 -16.39 10.70 -7.68
CA SER A 340 -15.44 9.95 -8.51
C SER A 340 -15.97 9.74 -9.93
N PHE A 341 -17.26 9.40 -10.10
CA PHE A 341 -17.89 9.31 -11.42
C PHE A 341 -17.98 10.67 -12.10
N ALA A 342 -18.37 11.72 -11.39
CA ALA A 342 -18.39 13.08 -11.94
C ALA A 342 -17.01 13.51 -12.44
N ASN A 343 -15.95 13.24 -11.65
CA ASN A 343 -14.57 13.50 -12.04
C ASN A 343 -14.16 12.68 -13.27
N LEU A 344 -14.53 11.39 -13.33
CA LEU A 344 -14.21 10.54 -14.47
C LEU A 344 -14.82 11.07 -15.78
N VAL A 345 -16.11 11.44 -15.75
CA VAL A 345 -16.81 12.02 -16.91
C VAL A 345 -16.16 13.35 -17.32
N LEU A 346 -15.86 14.21 -16.36
CA LEU A 346 -15.21 15.49 -16.62
C LEU A 346 -13.83 15.28 -17.25
N THR A 347 -13.04 14.33 -16.73
CA THR A 347 -11.74 13.97 -17.30
C THR A 347 -11.86 13.46 -18.74
N ALA A 348 -12.83 12.58 -19.00
CA ALA A 348 -13.07 12.05 -20.36
C ALA A 348 -13.45 13.16 -21.35
N VAL A 349 -14.28 14.12 -20.94
CA VAL A 349 -14.63 15.29 -21.77
C VAL A 349 -13.41 16.18 -22.03
N ILE A 350 -12.62 16.48 -21.01
CA ILE A 350 -11.40 17.31 -21.16
C ILE A 350 -10.44 16.66 -22.16
N VAL A 351 -10.14 15.38 -21.98
CA VAL A 351 -9.21 14.66 -22.87
C VAL A 351 -9.78 14.58 -24.28
N GLY A 352 -11.08 14.29 -24.46
CA GLY A 352 -11.73 14.22 -25.76
C GLY A 352 -11.84 15.57 -26.49
N VAL A 353 -11.73 16.71 -25.80
CA VAL A 353 -11.70 18.04 -26.42
C VAL A 353 -10.27 18.47 -26.79
N ILE A 354 -9.27 18.01 -26.03
CA ILE A 354 -7.85 18.36 -26.25
C ILE A 354 -7.19 17.42 -27.27
N ALA A 355 -7.64 16.15 -27.36
CA ALA A 355 -7.16 15.18 -28.36
C ALA A 355 -7.81 15.45 -29.74
#